data_636fe8c0225189abcbf5768026c9c2f4
#
_entry.id   636fe8c0225189abcbf5768026c9c2f4
#
_cell.length_a   1.000
_cell.length_b   1.000
_cell.length_c   1.000
_cell.angle_alpha   90.00
_cell.angle_beta   90.00
_cell.angle_gamma   90.00
#
_symmetry.space_group_name_H-M   'P 1'
#
loop_
_entity.id
_entity.type
_entity.pdbx_description
1 polymer ?
#
loop_
_entity_poly.entity_id
_entity_poly.type
_entity_poly.pdbx_seq_one_letter_code
_entity_poly.pdbx_strand_id
1 'polypeptide(L)'
;MPPTKTTDDDIESGQSEATTINEETPLLISQDDPRAGPDNDAVEESEQDEGSRYTRSYFAWRIFWTVAAITVTGVFVKAWIDAGADVNLDFKGALKRALGGGISGAAAMVLQVLLLMPLRTIMNYQYRFGTSFTTATKTLYRQGGLRRYYDGMGAALFQGPAARFGDTAANAGIHALLQSNSFLKRLPITIQDIFASFCAAAFRMILTPIDTLKTTLQAQGSRGTAILRQRIKTDGVGSLWWGAFATAAATFVGNYPWYATHDYLLEIIPEPAKDRELAIWLLRLAFAGFVASVVSDSVSNSLRVVKTYRQVNDKKVSYSEAARLVIVNDGIKGLLGRGLKTRILCNGLQGLMFSVLWKLFLDLWNKKTAHL
;
A
#
# COMPACT_ATOMS: atom_id res chain seq x y z
N MET A 1 -63.96 50.00 0.52
CA MET A 1 -65.19 49.40 1.08
C MET A 1 -64.99 47.89 1.11
N PRO A 2 -65.09 47.26 2.25
CA PRO A 2 -65.20 45.82 2.43
C PRO A 2 -66.68 45.40 2.43
N PRO A 3 -67.14 44.25 2.79
CA PRO A 3 -66.55 43.00 3.29
C PRO A 3 -67.27 41.75 2.71
N THR A 4 -66.92 40.59 3.14
CA THR A 4 -67.64 39.53 3.93
C THR A 4 -67.17 38.16 3.51
N LYS A 5 -66.64 37.35 4.41
CA LYS A 5 -67.26 36.25 5.23
C LYS A 5 -68.03 35.24 4.32
N THR A 6 -67.73 33.97 4.36
CA THR A 6 -67.86 32.97 5.40
C THR A 6 -67.59 31.57 4.84
N THR A 7 -67.10 30.73 5.69
CA THR A 7 -67.46 29.38 6.19
C THR A 7 -67.07 28.16 5.38
N ASP A 8 -66.25 27.36 6.05
CA ASP A 8 -66.37 25.94 6.44
C ASP A 8 -66.77 24.92 5.34
N ASP A 9 -66.00 23.94 5.15
CA ASP A 9 -66.05 22.60 5.74
C ASP A 9 -65.25 21.58 4.92
N ASP A 10 -64.42 20.88 5.66
CA ASP A 10 -64.15 19.44 5.66
C ASP A 10 -63.57 18.69 4.44
N ILE A 11 -62.61 17.87 4.80
CA ILE A 11 -62.37 16.47 4.50
C ILE A 11 -61.15 16.12 3.61
N GLU A 12 -60.28 15.43 4.33
CA GLU A 12 -59.45 14.25 4.03
C GLU A 12 -58.14 14.34 3.25
N SER A 13 -57.13 14.14 4.08
CA SER A 13 -56.10 13.07 4.02
C SER A 13 -55.34 12.86 2.71
N GLY A 14 -54.06 13.14 2.83
CA GLY A 14 -53.04 12.69 1.88
C GLY A 14 -51.66 12.93 2.48
N GLN A 15 -51.30 12.15 3.54
CA GLN A 15 -49.96 12.13 4.08
C GLN A 15 -49.01 11.52 3.05
N SER A 16 -48.09 12.31 2.57
CA SER A 16 -46.85 11.83 1.92
C SER A 16 -45.73 11.96 2.91
N GLU A 17 -45.40 10.85 3.56
CA GLU A 17 -44.26 10.71 4.46
C GLU A 17 -42.96 10.92 3.71
N ALA A 18 -42.28 12.00 4.06
CA ALA A 18 -40.86 12.18 3.79
C ALA A 18 -40.07 11.36 4.80
N THR A 19 -39.57 10.22 4.39
CA THR A 19 -38.71 9.35 5.21
C THR A 19 -37.35 10.01 5.40
N THR A 20 -37.20 10.69 6.49
CA THR A 20 -35.88 11.07 7.05
C THR A 20 -35.21 9.81 7.56
N ILE A 21 -34.14 9.39 6.90
CA ILE A 21 -33.26 8.34 7.38
C ILE A 21 -32.42 8.91 8.52
N ASN A 22 -32.83 8.66 9.74
CA ASN A 22 -32.01 8.86 10.93
C ASN A 22 -30.98 7.74 11.03
N GLU A 23 -29.74 8.10 10.92
CA GLU A 23 -28.55 7.31 11.22
C GLU A 23 -28.34 7.34 12.75
N GLU A 24 -28.96 6.40 13.48
CA GLU A 24 -28.54 5.99 14.83
C GLU A 24 -29.44 4.85 15.30
N THR A 25 -28.98 3.62 15.13
CA THR A 25 -29.56 2.49 15.85
C THR A 25 -28.49 1.87 16.73
N PRO A 26 -28.49 2.10 18.05
CA PRO A 26 -27.75 1.26 18.98
C PRO A 26 -28.51 -0.07 19.09
N LEU A 27 -27.78 -1.16 18.95
CA LEU A 27 -28.25 -2.50 19.28
C LEU A 27 -28.63 -2.54 20.76
N LEU A 28 -29.93 -2.49 21.05
CA LEU A 28 -30.51 -2.86 22.33
C LEU A 28 -30.38 -4.37 22.48
N ILE A 29 -29.51 -4.78 23.38
CA ILE A 29 -29.50 -6.13 23.94
C ILE A 29 -30.74 -6.23 24.83
N SER A 30 -31.67 -7.10 24.41
CA SER A 30 -32.81 -7.51 25.22
C SER A 30 -32.29 -8.22 26.47
N GLN A 31 -32.50 -7.62 27.63
CA GLN A 31 -32.44 -8.30 28.91
C GLN A 31 -33.78 -9.01 29.13
N ASP A 32 -33.63 -10.19 29.75
CA ASP A 32 -34.63 -11.01 30.42
C ASP A 32 -35.04 -12.32 29.77
N ASP A 33 -34.21 -13.34 30.05
CA ASP A 33 -34.68 -14.71 30.31
C ASP A 33 -33.94 -15.27 31.55
N PRO A 34 -34.65 -15.47 32.70
CA PRO A 34 -34.00 -15.80 33.96
C PRO A 34 -33.87 -17.33 34.19
N ARG A 35 -33.63 -18.16 33.19
CA ARG A 35 -33.52 -19.61 33.33
C ARG A 35 -32.31 -20.29 32.72
N ALA A 36 -31.27 -19.60 32.38
CA ALA A 36 -29.99 -20.22 32.05
C ALA A 36 -28.95 -19.77 33.07
N GLY A 37 -28.59 -20.63 33.99
CA GLY A 37 -27.45 -20.42 34.88
C GLY A 37 -26.16 -20.40 34.06
N PRO A 38 -25.15 -19.64 34.49
CA PRO A 38 -23.98 -19.37 33.67
C PRO A 38 -23.00 -20.56 33.74
N ASP A 39 -22.67 -21.11 32.61
CA ASP A 39 -21.40 -21.78 32.40
C ASP A 39 -20.30 -20.69 32.27
N ASN A 40 -20.02 -20.02 33.37
CA ASN A 40 -18.94 -19.04 33.45
C ASN A 40 -17.56 -19.67 33.21
N ASP A 41 -17.43 -20.97 33.51
CA ASP A 41 -16.18 -21.71 33.35
C ASP A 41 -15.82 -21.94 31.86
N ALA A 42 -16.80 -22.08 30.97
CA ALA A 42 -16.56 -22.23 29.52
C ALA A 42 -16.15 -20.90 28.82
N VAL A 43 -16.59 -19.77 29.37
CA VAL A 43 -16.22 -18.44 28.84
C VAL A 43 -14.82 -18.05 29.29
N GLU A 44 -14.46 -18.33 30.55
CA GLU A 44 -13.10 -18.08 31.06
C GLU A 44 -12.05 -19.00 30.43
N GLU A 45 -12.38 -20.29 30.16
CA GLU A 45 -11.47 -21.17 29.41
C GLU A 45 -11.28 -20.72 27.96
N SER A 46 -12.31 -20.19 27.28
CA SER A 46 -12.18 -19.70 25.91
C SER A 46 -11.37 -18.39 25.84
N GLU A 47 -11.51 -17.49 26.80
CA GLU A 47 -10.70 -16.26 26.86
C GLU A 47 -9.25 -16.54 27.25
N GLN A 48 -8.97 -17.52 28.11
CA GLN A 48 -7.60 -17.94 28.46
C GLN A 48 -6.91 -18.66 27.29
N ASP A 49 -7.61 -19.48 26.52
CA ASP A 49 -7.06 -20.16 25.35
C ASP A 49 -6.82 -19.19 24.17
N GLU A 50 -7.69 -18.21 23.94
CA GLU A 50 -7.43 -17.12 22.98
C GLU A 50 -6.24 -16.25 23.40
N GLY A 51 -6.12 -15.89 24.66
CA GLY A 51 -4.98 -15.15 25.20
C GLY A 51 -3.66 -15.92 25.06
N SER A 52 -3.68 -17.22 25.30
CA SER A 52 -2.51 -18.11 25.15
C SER A 52 -2.09 -18.27 23.69
N ARG A 53 -3.03 -18.43 22.76
CA ARG A 53 -2.75 -18.52 21.31
C ARG A 53 -2.22 -17.20 20.76
N TYR A 54 -2.74 -16.08 21.23
CA TYR A 54 -2.27 -14.75 20.83
C TYR A 54 -0.83 -14.51 21.27
N THR A 55 -0.49 -14.91 22.49
CA THR A 55 0.86 -14.81 23.06
C THR A 55 1.83 -15.73 22.32
N ARG A 56 1.44 -16.98 22.03
CA ARG A 56 2.27 -17.94 21.25
C ARG A 56 2.53 -17.48 19.83
N SER A 57 1.54 -16.96 19.13
CA SER A 57 1.68 -16.40 17.78
C SER A 57 2.59 -15.16 17.76
N TYR A 58 2.45 -14.29 18.74
CA TYR A 58 3.31 -13.11 18.90
C TYR A 58 4.76 -13.50 19.20
N PHE A 59 4.99 -14.49 20.08
CA PHE A 59 6.32 -15.01 20.38
C PHE A 59 6.93 -15.73 19.17
N ALA A 60 6.19 -16.57 18.47
CA ALA A 60 6.67 -17.25 17.26
C ALA A 60 7.05 -16.25 16.16
N TRP A 61 6.29 -15.19 15.99
CA TRP A 61 6.59 -14.10 15.05
C TRP A 61 7.84 -13.32 15.44
N ARG A 62 8.04 -13.01 16.72
CA ARG A 62 9.25 -12.37 17.21
C ARG A 62 10.47 -13.28 17.04
N ILE A 63 10.33 -14.57 17.37
CA ILE A 63 11.39 -15.57 17.19
C ILE A 63 11.76 -15.65 15.70
N PHE A 64 10.79 -15.76 14.81
CA PHE A 64 11.03 -15.80 13.35
C PHE A 64 11.87 -14.60 12.89
N TRP A 65 11.48 -13.38 13.25
CA TRP A 65 12.22 -12.19 12.86
C TRP A 65 13.58 -12.07 13.54
N THR A 66 13.69 -12.52 14.78
CA THR A 66 14.98 -12.55 15.48
C THR A 66 15.92 -13.56 14.82
N VAL A 67 15.43 -14.74 14.51
CA VAL A 67 16.21 -15.77 13.80
C VAL A 67 16.57 -15.30 12.40
N ALA A 68 15.65 -14.70 11.66
CA ALA A 68 15.94 -14.13 10.36
C ALA A 68 16.99 -13.02 10.42
N ALA A 69 16.90 -12.12 11.41
CA ALA A 69 17.90 -11.07 11.63
C ALA A 69 19.27 -11.65 12.03
N ILE A 70 19.30 -12.66 12.91
CA ILE A 70 20.54 -13.34 13.33
C ILE A 70 21.15 -14.08 12.14
N THR A 71 20.34 -14.77 11.32
CA THR A 71 20.82 -15.50 10.15
C THR A 71 21.40 -14.54 9.11
N VAL A 72 20.70 -13.43 8.81
CA VAL A 72 21.20 -12.39 7.90
C VAL A 72 22.49 -11.78 8.43
N THR A 73 22.53 -11.44 9.72
CA THR A 73 23.74 -10.89 10.36
C THR A 73 24.86 -11.92 10.38
N GLY A 74 24.56 -13.19 10.68
CA GLY A 74 25.54 -14.29 10.70
C GLY A 74 26.13 -14.56 9.32
N VAL A 75 25.33 -14.57 8.26
CA VAL A 75 25.81 -14.68 6.87
C VAL A 75 26.69 -13.49 6.51
N PHE A 76 26.30 -12.29 6.94
CA PHE A 76 27.09 -11.08 6.69
C PHE A 76 28.42 -11.09 7.44
N VAL A 77 28.41 -11.47 8.73
CA VAL A 77 29.60 -11.59 9.58
C VAL A 77 30.51 -12.73 9.08
N LYS A 78 29.94 -13.87 8.72
CA LYS A 78 30.72 -14.98 8.14
C LYS A 78 31.35 -14.57 6.81
N ALA A 79 30.61 -13.92 5.93
CA ALA A 79 31.15 -13.37 4.68
C ALA A 79 32.26 -12.32 4.94
N TRP A 80 32.13 -11.56 6.03
CA TRP A 80 33.15 -10.60 6.48
C TRP A 80 34.43 -11.31 6.95
N ILE A 81 34.27 -12.38 7.73
CA ILE A 81 35.41 -13.15 8.27
C ILE A 81 36.11 -13.96 7.17
N ASP A 82 35.31 -14.63 6.29
CA ASP A 82 35.84 -15.49 5.23
C ASP A 82 36.53 -14.69 4.10
N ALA A 83 36.21 -13.40 3.96
CA ALA A 83 36.79 -12.51 2.96
C ALA A 83 38.19 -11.97 3.36
N GLY A 84 38.63 -12.21 4.59
CA GLY A 84 39.91 -11.69 5.14
C GLY A 84 39.90 -10.17 5.28
N ALA A 85 41.04 -9.58 5.69
CA ALA A 85 41.19 -8.14 5.93
C ALA A 85 41.07 -7.25 4.68
N ASP A 86 40.92 -7.82 3.48
CA ASP A 86 40.80 -7.11 2.19
C ASP A 86 39.36 -6.95 1.70
N VAL A 87 38.39 -6.74 2.61
CA VAL A 87 37.01 -6.40 2.24
C VAL A 87 36.95 -4.95 1.79
N ASN A 88 37.40 -4.67 0.60
CA ASN A 88 37.12 -3.40 -0.08
C ASN A 88 35.68 -3.37 -0.58
N LEU A 89 34.72 -3.11 0.33
CA LEU A 89 33.37 -2.77 -0.06
C LEU A 89 33.38 -1.37 -0.69
N ASP A 90 33.10 -1.28 -1.98
CA ASP A 90 33.02 0.01 -2.68
C ASP A 90 31.71 0.76 -2.27
N PHE A 91 31.69 1.25 -1.03
CA PHE A 91 30.59 2.07 -0.51
C PHE A 91 30.40 3.35 -1.34
N LYS A 92 31.47 3.95 -1.86
CA LYS A 92 31.38 5.17 -2.64
C LYS A 92 30.74 4.92 -4.00
N GLY A 93 31.13 3.85 -4.69
CA GLY A 93 30.50 3.43 -5.94
C GLY A 93 29.07 2.96 -5.76
N ALA A 94 28.80 2.19 -4.68
CA ALA A 94 27.44 1.77 -4.34
C ALA A 94 26.53 2.97 -4.03
N LEU A 95 27.01 3.94 -3.24
CA LEU A 95 26.28 5.16 -2.92
C LEU A 95 26.01 6.00 -4.18
N LYS A 96 27.00 6.17 -5.06
CA LYS A 96 26.83 6.90 -6.33
C LYS A 96 25.76 6.26 -7.21
N ARG A 97 25.74 4.93 -7.33
CA ARG A 97 24.72 4.19 -8.10
C ARG A 97 23.33 4.28 -7.43
N ALA A 98 23.28 4.14 -6.10
CA ALA A 98 22.05 4.29 -5.33
C ALA A 98 21.43 5.68 -5.50
N LEU A 99 22.24 6.74 -5.38
CA LEU A 99 21.78 8.12 -5.56
C LEU A 99 21.32 8.38 -7.00
N GLY A 100 22.09 7.94 -8.02
CA GLY A 100 21.72 8.11 -9.43
C GLY A 100 20.39 7.43 -9.78
N GLY A 101 20.24 6.15 -9.39
CA GLY A 101 19.00 5.41 -9.59
C GLY A 101 17.83 5.97 -8.79
N GLY A 102 18.08 6.36 -7.54
CA GLY A 102 17.07 6.92 -6.64
C GLY A 102 16.50 8.25 -7.13
N ILE A 103 17.35 9.18 -7.54
CA ILE A 103 16.92 10.52 -8.02
C ILE A 103 16.10 10.39 -9.30
N SER A 104 16.53 9.59 -10.27
CA SER A 104 15.79 9.39 -11.52
C SER A 104 14.42 8.75 -11.28
N GLY A 105 14.35 7.75 -10.39
CA GLY A 105 13.09 7.13 -9.98
C GLY A 105 12.15 8.10 -9.26
N ALA A 106 12.68 8.95 -8.39
CA ALA A 106 11.91 9.97 -7.68
C ALA A 106 11.31 11.01 -8.65
N ALA A 107 12.08 11.51 -9.62
CA ALA A 107 11.61 12.47 -10.61
C ALA A 107 10.44 11.91 -11.46
N ALA A 108 10.57 10.66 -11.92
CA ALA A 108 9.48 9.99 -12.66
C ALA A 108 8.21 9.84 -11.80
N MET A 109 8.37 9.62 -10.49
CA MET A 109 7.25 9.42 -9.57
C MET A 109 6.43 10.69 -9.34
N VAL A 110 7.00 11.89 -9.44
CA VAL A 110 6.25 13.16 -9.29
C VAL A 110 5.13 13.25 -10.33
N LEU A 111 5.44 13.04 -11.60
CA LEU A 111 4.43 13.06 -12.67
C LEU A 111 3.37 11.98 -12.48
N GLN A 112 3.78 10.78 -12.07
CA GLN A 112 2.85 9.69 -11.79
C GLN A 112 1.92 10.01 -10.61
N VAL A 113 2.40 10.68 -9.56
CA VAL A 113 1.56 11.13 -8.46
C VAL A 113 0.52 12.12 -8.95
N LEU A 114 0.92 13.14 -9.69
CA LEU A 114 0.01 14.18 -10.18
C LEU A 114 -1.12 13.61 -11.06
N LEU A 115 -0.78 12.73 -12.00
CA LEU A 115 -1.75 12.22 -12.97
C LEU A 115 -2.59 11.06 -12.43
N LEU A 116 -2.01 10.19 -11.58
CA LEU A 116 -2.70 8.99 -11.08
C LEU A 116 -3.32 9.19 -9.69
N MET A 117 -3.23 10.39 -9.11
CA MET A 117 -3.78 10.67 -7.77
C MET A 117 -5.26 10.30 -7.65
N PRO A 118 -6.15 10.65 -8.60
CA PRO A 118 -7.57 10.27 -8.52
C PRO A 118 -7.77 8.76 -8.37
N LEU A 119 -7.10 7.94 -9.18
CA LEU A 119 -7.20 6.48 -9.10
C LEU A 119 -6.66 5.93 -7.78
N ARG A 120 -5.58 6.50 -7.27
CA ARG A 120 -5.00 6.11 -5.96
C ARG A 120 -5.94 6.47 -4.81
N THR A 121 -6.63 7.59 -4.88
CA THR A 121 -7.62 8.00 -3.89
C THR A 121 -8.83 7.05 -3.90
N ILE A 122 -9.37 6.72 -5.09
CA ILE A 122 -10.44 5.74 -5.24
C ILE A 122 -10.01 4.38 -4.68
N MET A 123 -8.81 3.91 -5.01
CA MET A 123 -8.26 2.64 -4.54
C MET A 123 -8.15 2.59 -2.99
N ASN A 124 -7.61 3.63 -2.36
CA ASN A 124 -7.49 3.68 -0.90
C ASN A 124 -8.85 3.78 -0.20
N TYR A 125 -9.82 4.47 -0.83
CA TYR A 125 -11.20 4.47 -0.39
C TYR A 125 -11.81 3.06 -0.46
N GLN A 126 -11.59 2.33 -1.55
CA GLN A 126 -12.04 0.95 -1.69
C GLN A 126 -11.40 -0.01 -0.68
N TYR A 127 -10.11 0.15 -0.39
CA TYR A 127 -9.43 -0.64 0.64
C TYR A 127 -10.10 -0.46 2.02
N ARG A 128 -10.50 0.76 2.35
CA ARG A 128 -11.15 1.05 3.65
C ARG A 128 -12.60 0.60 3.71
N PHE A 129 -13.39 0.91 2.68
CA PHE A 129 -14.85 0.79 2.73
C PHE A 129 -15.42 -0.38 1.91
N GLY A 130 -14.63 -1.11 1.14
CA GLY A 130 -15.07 -2.27 0.36
C GLY A 130 -15.98 -1.95 -0.82
N THR A 131 -16.16 -0.68 -1.18
CA THR A 131 -17.11 -0.24 -2.21
C THR A 131 -16.65 -0.55 -3.64
N SER A 132 -17.59 -0.63 -4.58
CA SER A 132 -17.27 -0.75 -6.00
C SER A 132 -16.55 0.50 -6.54
N PHE A 133 -15.84 0.38 -7.67
CA PHE A 133 -15.17 1.52 -8.31
C PHE A 133 -16.15 2.67 -8.60
N THR A 134 -17.30 2.37 -9.18
CA THR A 134 -18.32 3.38 -9.54
C THR A 134 -18.92 4.05 -8.31
N THR A 135 -19.21 3.26 -7.26
CA THR A 135 -19.73 3.79 -5.99
C THR A 135 -18.70 4.68 -5.31
N ALA A 136 -17.44 4.22 -5.20
CA ALA A 136 -16.36 5.01 -4.63
C ALA A 136 -16.19 6.35 -5.38
N THR A 137 -16.16 6.31 -6.71
CA THR A 137 -16.05 7.51 -7.54
C THR A 137 -17.20 8.48 -7.29
N LYS A 138 -18.45 8.02 -7.35
CA LYS A 138 -19.62 8.88 -7.12
C LYS A 138 -19.62 9.47 -5.71
N THR A 139 -19.29 8.67 -4.70
CA THR A 139 -19.27 9.12 -3.30
C THR A 139 -18.19 10.18 -3.08
N LEU A 140 -16.98 9.95 -3.58
CA LEU A 140 -15.89 10.92 -3.49
C LEU A 140 -16.25 12.24 -4.18
N TYR A 141 -16.87 12.16 -5.36
CA TYR A 141 -17.32 13.35 -6.08
C TYR A 141 -18.39 14.15 -5.29
N ARG A 142 -19.34 13.46 -4.68
CA ARG A 142 -20.36 14.09 -3.82
C ARG A 142 -19.77 14.74 -2.56
N GLN A 143 -18.69 14.19 -2.00
CA GLN A 143 -18.04 14.72 -0.79
C GLN A 143 -17.28 16.02 -1.01
N GLY A 144 -16.83 16.34 -2.22
CA GLY A 144 -16.02 17.55 -2.45
C GLY A 144 -15.61 17.77 -3.91
N GLY A 145 -16.34 17.19 -4.87
CA GLY A 145 -16.07 17.34 -6.30
C GLY A 145 -14.69 16.81 -6.69
N LEU A 146 -14.09 17.42 -7.69
CA LEU A 146 -12.76 17.03 -8.19
C LEU A 146 -11.66 17.19 -7.14
N ARG A 147 -11.76 18.20 -6.26
CA ARG A 147 -10.77 18.47 -5.22
C ARG A 147 -10.60 17.26 -4.29
N ARG A 148 -11.68 16.54 -3.98
CA ARG A 148 -11.66 15.37 -3.09
C ARG A 148 -10.73 14.25 -3.57
N TYR A 149 -10.54 14.09 -4.87
CA TYR A 149 -9.62 13.10 -5.42
C TYR A 149 -8.16 13.44 -5.18
N TYR A 150 -7.84 14.69 -4.90
CA TYR A 150 -6.50 15.21 -4.64
C TYR A 150 -6.22 15.45 -3.16
N ASP A 151 -7.10 15.01 -2.26
CA ASP A 151 -6.86 15.09 -0.83
C ASP A 151 -5.61 14.26 -0.45
N GLY A 152 -4.70 14.88 0.32
CA GLY A 152 -3.42 14.29 0.66
C GLY A 152 -2.35 14.39 -0.42
N MET A 153 -2.55 15.23 -1.45
CA MET A 153 -1.57 15.40 -2.55
C MET A 153 -0.21 15.87 -2.04
N GLY A 154 -0.15 16.81 -1.08
CA GLY A 154 1.13 17.25 -0.51
C GLY A 154 1.91 16.10 0.13
N ALA A 155 1.23 15.27 0.93
CA ALA A 155 1.86 14.08 1.50
C ALA A 155 2.23 13.04 0.42
N ALA A 156 1.42 12.90 -0.64
CA ALA A 156 1.69 11.98 -1.74
C ALA A 156 2.89 12.41 -2.59
N LEU A 157 3.04 13.72 -2.85
CA LEU A 157 4.17 14.28 -3.60
C LEU A 157 5.50 14.11 -2.86
N PHE A 158 5.49 14.04 -1.54
CA PHE A 158 6.68 13.71 -0.77
C PHE A 158 6.87 12.20 -0.64
N GLN A 159 5.85 11.45 -0.18
CA GLN A 159 5.93 10.03 0.10
C GLN A 159 6.18 9.19 -1.16
N GLY A 160 5.56 9.52 -2.29
CA GLY A 160 5.71 8.78 -3.54
C GLY A 160 7.15 8.79 -4.05
N PRO A 161 7.73 9.97 -4.35
CA PRO A 161 9.13 10.08 -4.76
C PRO A 161 10.12 9.52 -3.75
N ALA A 162 9.93 9.79 -2.46
CA ALA A 162 10.81 9.27 -1.40
C ALA A 162 10.77 7.74 -1.34
N ALA A 163 9.59 7.11 -1.42
CA ALA A 163 9.47 5.65 -1.45
C ALA A 163 10.13 5.06 -2.72
N ARG A 164 9.93 5.69 -3.88
CA ARG A 164 10.56 5.25 -5.12
C ARG A 164 12.08 5.40 -5.08
N PHE A 165 12.56 6.51 -4.52
CA PHE A 165 13.98 6.70 -4.25
C PHE A 165 14.54 5.57 -3.40
N GLY A 166 13.88 5.24 -2.28
CA GLY A 166 14.31 4.15 -1.38
C GLY A 166 14.32 2.79 -2.06
N ASP A 167 13.30 2.45 -2.84
CA ASP A 167 13.22 1.18 -3.57
C ASP A 167 14.35 1.05 -4.60
N THR A 168 14.56 2.08 -5.43
CA THR A 168 15.59 2.06 -6.47
C THR A 168 17.00 2.18 -5.89
N ALA A 169 17.18 2.98 -4.84
CA ALA A 169 18.44 3.12 -4.14
C ALA A 169 18.84 1.83 -3.41
N ALA A 170 17.88 1.17 -2.72
CA ALA A 170 18.11 -0.12 -2.08
C ALA A 170 18.51 -1.18 -3.13
N ASN A 171 17.77 -1.29 -4.21
CA ASN A 171 18.10 -2.24 -5.28
C ASN A 171 19.48 -1.97 -5.87
N ALA A 172 19.73 -0.79 -6.42
CA ALA A 172 20.99 -0.45 -7.07
C ALA A 172 22.18 -0.46 -6.10
N GLY A 173 21.99 0.05 -4.89
CA GLY A 173 23.05 0.14 -3.86
C GLY A 173 23.42 -1.22 -3.30
N ILE A 174 22.44 -2.05 -2.97
CA ILE A 174 22.70 -3.39 -2.40
C ILE A 174 23.35 -4.29 -3.45
N HIS A 175 22.83 -4.31 -4.70
CA HIS A 175 23.49 -5.08 -5.78
C HIS A 175 24.93 -4.63 -6.00
N ALA A 176 25.19 -3.32 -6.06
CA ALA A 176 26.55 -2.81 -6.21
C ALA A 176 27.45 -3.20 -5.04
N LEU A 177 26.92 -3.16 -3.80
CA LEU A 177 27.64 -3.54 -2.59
C LEU A 177 27.96 -5.03 -2.58
N LEU A 178 27.00 -5.89 -2.89
CA LEU A 178 27.18 -7.33 -2.92
C LEU A 178 28.13 -7.75 -4.04
N GLN A 179 28.07 -7.10 -5.20
CA GLN A 179 28.95 -7.36 -6.33
C GLN A 179 30.39 -6.89 -6.11
N SER A 180 30.63 -5.93 -5.22
CA SER A 180 31.98 -5.47 -4.90
C SER A 180 32.79 -6.47 -4.05
N ASN A 181 32.11 -7.42 -3.40
CA ASN A 181 32.75 -8.44 -2.58
C ASN A 181 32.89 -9.75 -3.34
N SER A 182 34.07 -10.38 -3.30
CA SER A 182 34.41 -11.60 -4.03
C SER A 182 33.56 -12.82 -3.64
N PHE A 183 33.11 -12.89 -2.38
CA PHE A 183 32.26 -13.96 -1.86
C PHE A 183 30.77 -13.67 -2.13
N LEU A 184 30.30 -12.47 -1.80
CA LEU A 184 28.89 -12.07 -1.92
C LEU A 184 28.46 -11.99 -3.41
N LYS A 185 29.38 -11.69 -4.31
CA LYS A 185 29.18 -11.74 -5.76
C LYS A 185 28.73 -13.12 -6.27
N ARG A 186 29.13 -14.20 -5.57
CA ARG A 186 28.76 -15.59 -5.95
C ARG A 186 27.35 -15.98 -5.53
N LEU A 187 26.68 -15.17 -4.70
CA LEU A 187 25.32 -15.45 -4.29
C LEU A 187 24.38 -15.40 -5.50
N PRO A 188 23.42 -16.33 -5.59
CA PRO A 188 22.36 -16.26 -6.60
C PRO A 188 21.67 -14.89 -6.59
N ILE A 189 21.30 -14.38 -7.76
CA ILE A 189 20.66 -13.07 -7.90
C ILE A 189 19.40 -12.96 -7.05
N THR A 190 18.65 -14.05 -6.91
CA THR A 190 17.45 -14.14 -6.06
C THR A 190 17.75 -13.81 -4.58
N ILE A 191 18.90 -14.25 -4.07
CA ILE A 191 19.31 -13.93 -2.68
C ILE A 191 19.69 -12.45 -2.59
N GLN A 192 20.38 -11.92 -3.58
CA GLN A 192 20.73 -10.49 -3.65
C GLN A 192 19.46 -9.62 -3.67
N ASP A 193 18.44 -10.04 -4.42
CA ASP A 193 17.12 -9.37 -4.48
C ASP A 193 16.36 -9.43 -3.15
N ILE A 194 16.50 -10.52 -2.38
CA ILE A 194 15.94 -10.62 -1.02
C ILE A 194 16.55 -9.56 -0.11
N PHE A 195 17.87 -9.38 -0.13
CA PHE A 195 18.55 -8.35 0.66
C PHE A 195 18.11 -6.94 0.23
N ALA A 196 18.06 -6.67 -1.07
CA ALA A 196 17.59 -5.40 -1.60
C ALA A 196 16.12 -5.12 -1.20
N SER A 197 15.26 -6.14 -1.27
CA SER A 197 13.84 -6.05 -0.85
C SER A 197 13.70 -5.79 0.64
N PHE A 198 14.55 -6.39 1.47
CA PHE A 198 14.56 -6.14 2.91
C PHE A 198 14.94 -4.69 3.23
N CYS A 199 15.98 -4.17 2.59
CA CYS A 199 16.39 -2.76 2.75
C CYS A 199 15.30 -1.78 2.28
N ALA A 200 14.66 -2.07 1.15
CA ALA A 200 13.54 -1.28 0.66
C ALA A 200 12.34 -1.31 1.64
N ALA A 201 12.03 -2.48 2.20
CA ALA A 201 10.97 -2.63 3.20
C ALA A 201 11.27 -1.84 4.48
N ALA A 202 12.51 -1.90 4.98
CA ALA A 202 12.96 -1.13 6.14
C ALA A 202 12.85 0.38 5.90
N PHE A 203 13.27 0.85 4.73
CA PHE A 203 13.12 2.26 4.34
C PHE A 203 11.66 2.70 4.29
N ARG A 204 10.77 1.85 3.77
CA ARG A 204 9.32 2.12 3.76
C ARG A 204 8.72 2.19 5.16
N MET A 205 9.25 1.45 6.14
CA MET A 205 8.81 1.59 7.54
C MET A 205 9.13 2.99 8.09
N ILE A 206 10.29 3.55 7.75
CA ILE A 206 10.65 4.93 8.12
C ILE A 206 9.67 5.94 7.51
N LEU A 207 9.24 5.71 6.27
CA LEU A 207 8.27 6.59 5.58
C LEU A 207 6.81 6.38 6.01
N THR A 208 6.52 5.40 6.86
CA THR A 208 5.13 5.06 7.23
C THR A 208 4.34 6.23 7.81
N PRO A 209 4.86 7.14 8.63
CA PRO A 209 4.09 8.29 9.13
C PRO A 209 3.50 9.15 8.01
N ILE A 210 4.30 9.42 6.99
CA ILE A 210 3.86 10.22 5.84
C ILE A 210 2.88 9.43 4.97
N ASP A 211 3.11 8.12 4.82
CA ASP A 211 2.17 7.24 4.14
C ASP A 211 0.84 7.13 4.88
N THR A 212 0.85 7.11 6.22
CA THR A 212 -0.36 7.13 7.05
C THR A 212 -1.13 8.43 6.87
N LEU A 213 -0.46 9.58 6.89
CA LEU A 213 -1.08 10.88 6.62
C LEU A 213 -1.74 10.89 5.24
N LYS A 214 -0.99 10.52 4.19
CA LYS A 214 -1.49 10.44 2.81
C LYS A 214 -2.71 9.53 2.71
N THR A 215 -2.59 8.30 3.19
CA THR A 215 -3.63 7.26 3.06
C THR A 215 -4.90 7.64 3.82
N THR A 216 -4.75 8.24 5.01
CA THR A 216 -5.90 8.69 5.81
C THR A 216 -6.63 9.84 5.12
N LEU A 217 -5.91 10.83 4.58
CA LEU A 217 -6.52 11.92 3.82
C LEU A 217 -7.20 11.42 2.54
N GLN A 218 -6.62 10.47 1.82
CA GLN A 218 -7.24 9.87 0.64
C GLN A 218 -8.53 9.12 0.96
N ALA A 219 -8.56 8.36 2.05
CA ALA A 219 -9.73 7.59 2.44
C ALA A 219 -10.81 8.44 3.15
N GLN A 220 -10.41 9.31 4.10
CA GLN A 220 -11.32 10.05 4.98
C GLN A 220 -11.52 11.54 4.59
N GLY A 221 -10.78 12.04 3.61
CA GLY A 221 -10.84 13.44 3.22
C GLY A 221 -10.35 14.39 4.29
N SER A 222 -10.97 15.57 4.38
CA SER A 222 -10.63 16.61 5.37
C SER A 222 -10.78 16.15 6.83
N ARG A 223 -11.68 15.19 7.11
CA ARG A 223 -11.82 14.58 8.43
C ARG A 223 -10.57 13.81 8.87
N GLY A 224 -9.75 13.34 7.92
CA GLY A 224 -8.55 12.58 8.20
C GLY A 224 -7.53 13.31 9.06
N THR A 225 -7.40 14.63 8.94
CA THR A 225 -6.50 15.43 9.80
C THR A 225 -6.97 15.47 11.25
N ALA A 226 -8.28 15.59 11.47
CA ALA A 226 -8.86 15.57 12.81
C ALA A 226 -8.66 14.20 13.47
N ILE A 227 -8.91 13.12 12.73
CA ILE A 227 -8.69 11.73 13.17
C ILE A 227 -7.22 11.52 13.58
N LEU A 228 -6.27 11.90 12.74
CA LEU A 228 -4.85 11.74 13.07
C LEU A 228 -4.42 12.58 14.27
N ARG A 229 -4.93 13.82 14.38
CA ARG A 229 -4.64 14.68 15.55
C ARG A 229 -5.18 14.06 16.84
N GLN A 230 -6.39 13.51 16.80
CA GLN A 230 -6.97 12.84 17.96
C GLN A 230 -6.19 11.58 18.34
N ARG A 231 -5.82 10.76 17.36
CA ARG A 231 -5.00 9.56 17.58
C ARG A 231 -3.63 9.89 18.20
N ILE A 232 -2.97 10.95 17.73
CA ILE A 232 -1.71 11.40 18.31
C ILE A 232 -1.90 11.85 19.77
N LYS A 233 -3.03 12.47 20.10
CA LYS A 233 -3.35 12.87 21.47
C LYS A 233 -3.64 11.70 22.40
N THR A 234 -4.35 10.66 21.92
CA THR A 234 -4.76 9.49 22.72
C THR A 234 -3.69 8.40 22.76
N ASP A 235 -3.11 8.04 21.62
CA ASP A 235 -2.23 6.90 21.46
C ASP A 235 -0.76 7.29 21.21
N GLY A 236 -0.48 8.59 21.21
CA GLY A 236 0.85 9.14 20.96
C GLY A 236 1.27 9.10 19.48
N VAL A 237 2.46 9.65 19.22
CA VAL A 237 3.03 9.76 17.86
C VAL A 237 3.25 8.37 17.22
N GLY A 238 3.47 7.32 18.02
CA GLY A 238 3.61 5.94 17.56
C GLY A 238 2.42 5.42 16.77
N SER A 239 1.23 6.02 16.91
CA SER A 239 0.02 5.68 16.15
C SER A 239 0.19 5.89 14.64
N LEU A 240 1.12 6.72 14.20
CA LEU A 240 1.43 6.95 12.79
C LEU A 240 2.10 5.73 12.14
N TRP A 241 2.68 4.81 12.92
CA TRP A 241 3.30 3.56 12.45
C TRP A 241 2.38 2.34 12.49
N TRP A 242 1.08 2.50 12.74
CA TRP A 242 0.16 1.35 12.87
C TRP A 242 0.11 0.43 11.64
N GLY A 243 0.44 0.92 10.47
CA GLY A 243 0.51 0.11 9.24
C GLY A 243 1.91 -0.35 8.83
N ALA A 244 2.97 -0.04 9.62
CA ALA A 244 4.36 -0.21 9.19
C ALA A 244 4.72 -1.66 8.84
N PHE A 245 4.39 -2.62 9.71
CA PHE A 245 4.68 -4.03 9.46
C PHE A 245 3.94 -4.59 8.26
N ALA A 246 2.65 -4.24 8.09
CA ALA A 246 1.91 -4.68 6.90
C ALA A 246 2.43 -3.99 5.63
N THR A 247 2.96 -2.77 5.72
CA THR A 247 3.65 -2.11 4.60
C THR A 247 4.91 -2.85 4.21
N ALA A 248 5.75 -3.19 5.18
CA ALA A 248 6.97 -3.97 4.97
C ALA A 248 6.65 -5.37 4.42
N ALA A 249 5.70 -6.08 5.04
CA ALA A 249 5.27 -7.40 4.59
C ALA A 249 4.69 -7.37 3.17
N ALA A 250 3.83 -6.40 2.84
CA ALA A 250 3.28 -6.26 1.50
C ALA A 250 4.33 -5.92 0.45
N THR A 251 5.38 -5.18 0.82
CA THR A 251 6.51 -4.88 -0.06
C THR A 251 7.34 -6.14 -0.30
N PHE A 252 7.73 -6.82 0.77
CA PHE A 252 8.56 -8.02 0.69
C PHE A 252 7.85 -9.16 -0.07
N VAL A 253 6.60 -9.47 0.32
CA VAL A 253 5.80 -10.53 -0.31
C VAL A 253 5.45 -10.21 -1.77
N GLY A 254 5.31 -8.92 -2.12
CA GLY A 254 5.04 -8.49 -3.49
C GLY A 254 6.26 -8.50 -4.40
N ASN A 255 7.46 -8.24 -3.87
CA ASN A 255 8.67 -8.11 -4.68
C ASN A 255 9.06 -9.43 -5.35
N TYR A 256 9.09 -10.54 -4.61
CA TYR A 256 9.50 -11.83 -5.16
C TYR A 256 8.65 -12.28 -6.36
N PRO A 257 7.30 -12.33 -6.27
CA PRO A 257 6.48 -12.69 -7.43
C PRO A 257 6.65 -11.73 -8.61
N TRP A 258 6.94 -10.45 -8.32
CA TRP A 258 7.18 -9.46 -9.35
C TRP A 258 8.46 -9.79 -10.14
N TYR A 259 9.60 -9.96 -9.46
CA TYR A 259 10.87 -10.28 -10.08
C TYR A 259 10.80 -11.64 -10.82
N ALA A 260 10.31 -12.67 -10.14
CA ALA A 260 10.20 -14.00 -10.74
C ALA A 260 9.35 -14.02 -12.03
N THR A 261 8.21 -13.32 -12.02
CA THR A 261 7.35 -13.23 -13.22
C THR A 261 7.97 -12.39 -14.32
N HIS A 262 8.57 -11.25 -13.94
CA HIS A 262 9.20 -10.33 -14.88
C HIS A 262 10.36 -11.00 -15.62
N ASP A 263 11.27 -11.63 -14.88
CA ASP A 263 12.46 -12.25 -15.43
C ASP A 263 12.10 -13.47 -16.28
N TYR A 264 11.15 -14.29 -15.81
CA TYR A 264 10.62 -15.41 -16.60
C TYR A 264 10.02 -14.97 -17.94
N LEU A 265 9.25 -13.87 -17.93
CA LEU A 265 8.69 -13.33 -19.19
C LEU A 265 9.75 -12.75 -20.11
N LEU A 266 10.78 -12.12 -19.56
CA LEU A 266 11.90 -11.61 -20.37
C LEU A 266 12.75 -12.73 -20.95
N GLU A 267 12.80 -13.89 -20.31
CA GLU A 267 13.50 -15.07 -20.85
C GLU A 267 12.72 -15.70 -22.01
N ILE A 268 11.39 -15.82 -21.87
CA ILE A 268 10.56 -16.47 -22.91
C ILE A 268 10.29 -15.56 -24.11
N ILE A 269 10.06 -14.26 -23.89
CA ILE A 269 9.73 -13.33 -24.97
C ILE A 269 11.02 -12.93 -25.68
N PRO A 270 11.15 -13.18 -26.99
CA PRO A 270 12.36 -12.82 -27.76
C PRO A 270 12.72 -11.34 -27.60
N GLU A 271 14.02 -11.07 -27.51
CA GLU A 271 14.50 -9.70 -27.43
C GLU A 271 14.62 -9.06 -28.82
N PRO A 272 13.80 -8.03 -29.14
CA PRO A 272 13.92 -7.34 -30.42
C PRO A 272 15.17 -6.45 -30.42
N ALA A 273 15.69 -6.15 -31.61
CA ALA A 273 16.86 -5.30 -31.79
C ALA A 273 16.56 -3.87 -31.28
N LYS A 274 17.18 -3.48 -30.16
CA LYS A 274 16.95 -2.20 -29.48
C LYS A 274 17.13 -0.99 -30.40
N ASP A 275 18.10 -1.06 -31.31
CA ASP A 275 18.45 0.06 -32.17
C ASP A 275 17.48 0.24 -33.34
N ARG A 276 16.81 -0.82 -33.79
CA ARG A 276 15.88 -0.80 -34.94
C ARG A 276 14.42 -0.83 -34.55
N GLU A 277 14.09 -1.43 -33.38
CA GLU A 277 12.74 -1.72 -32.96
C GLU A 277 12.48 -1.24 -31.52
N LEU A 278 12.94 -0.03 -31.18
CA LEU A 278 12.81 0.54 -29.83
C LEU A 278 11.38 0.46 -29.27
N ALA A 279 10.36 0.67 -30.11
CA ALA A 279 8.96 0.61 -29.69
C ALA A 279 8.55 -0.79 -29.24
N ILE A 280 8.97 -1.83 -29.99
CA ILE A 280 8.68 -3.24 -29.66
C ILE A 280 9.46 -3.67 -28.43
N TRP A 281 10.71 -3.23 -28.29
CA TRP A 281 11.53 -3.46 -27.10
C TRP A 281 10.89 -2.85 -25.86
N LEU A 282 10.42 -1.58 -25.92
CA LEU A 282 9.69 -0.93 -24.82
C LEU A 282 8.37 -1.63 -24.51
N LEU A 283 7.64 -2.08 -25.55
CA LEU A 283 6.37 -2.81 -25.38
C LEU A 283 6.60 -4.14 -24.66
N ARG A 284 7.67 -4.87 -25.00
CA ARG A 284 8.08 -6.11 -24.32
C ARG A 284 8.31 -5.87 -22.84
N LEU A 285 9.10 -4.84 -22.48
CA LEU A 285 9.36 -4.48 -21.07
C LEU A 285 8.08 -4.05 -20.34
N ALA A 286 7.25 -3.24 -20.99
CA ALA A 286 5.98 -2.78 -20.41
C ALA A 286 4.99 -3.93 -20.17
N PHE A 287 4.92 -4.88 -21.12
CA PHE A 287 4.09 -6.07 -21.00
C PHE A 287 4.58 -6.98 -19.86
N ALA A 288 5.87 -7.30 -19.81
CA ALA A 288 6.46 -8.12 -18.76
C ALA A 288 6.25 -7.46 -17.38
N GLY A 289 6.51 -6.16 -17.26
CA GLY A 289 6.30 -5.40 -16.03
C GLY A 289 4.83 -5.31 -15.62
N PHE A 290 3.90 -5.20 -16.57
CA PHE A 290 2.46 -5.18 -16.28
C PHE A 290 1.99 -6.54 -15.74
N VAL A 291 2.32 -7.65 -16.41
CA VAL A 291 1.94 -9.00 -15.97
C VAL A 291 2.56 -9.31 -14.61
N ALA A 292 3.85 -9.00 -14.41
CA ALA A 292 4.53 -9.13 -13.13
C ALA A 292 3.82 -8.33 -12.02
N SER A 293 3.35 -7.11 -12.32
CA SER A 293 2.59 -6.30 -11.39
C SER A 293 1.23 -6.91 -11.04
N VAL A 294 0.51 -7.50 -12.01
CA VAL A 294 -0.77 -8.19 -11.76
C VAL A 294 -0.57 -9.36 -10.79
N VAL A 295 0.45 -10.19 -11.01
CA VAL A 295 0.77 -11.33 -10.13
C VAL A 295 1.15 -10.84 -8.73
N SER A 296 2.11 -9.93 -8.63
CA SER A 296 2.58 -9.34 -7.38
C SER A 296 1.45 -8.68 -6.57
N ASP A 297 0.61 -7.89 -7.25
CA ASP A 297 -0.49 -7.20 -6.60
C ASP A 297 -1.57 -8.17 -6.13
N SER A 298 -1.86 -9.22 -6.88
CA SER A 298 -2.84 -10.24 -6.49
C SER A 298 -2.39 -10.97 -5.22
N VAL A 299 -1.11 -11.34 -5.13
CA VAL A 299 -0.53 -12.01 -3.95
C VAL A 299 -0.47 -11.08 -2.74
N SER A 300 -0.07 -9.82 -2.92
CA SER A 300 0.13 -8.88 -1.81
C SER A 300 -1.13 -8.07 -1.44
N ASN A 301 -2.25 -8.21 -2.15
CA ASN A 301 -3.42 -7.34 -1.97
C ASN A 301 -4.04 -7.44 -0.59
N SER A 302 -4.17 -8.64 -0.03
CA SER A 302 -4.72 -8.86 1.31
C SER A 302 -3.95 -8.07 2.38
N LEU A 303 -2.63 -8.09 2.32
CA LEU A 303 -1.78 -7.31 3.23
C LEU A 303 -1.99 -5.80 3.08
N ARG A 304 -2.22 -5.32 1.86
CA ARG A 304 -2.51 -3.91 1.57
C ARG A 304 -3.89 -3.49 2.07
N VAL A 305 -4.89 -4.34 1.95
CA VAL A 305 -6.24 -4.12 2.50
C VAL A 305 -6.16 -3.99 4.01
N VAL A 306 -5.56 -4.96 4.69
CA VAL A 306 -5.37 -4.96 6.16
C VAL A 306 -4.56 -3.75 6.62
N LYS A 307 -3.46 -3.44 5.91
CA LYS A 307 -2.65 -2.24 6.14
C LYS A 307 -3.51 -0.98 6.13
N THR A 308 -4.22 -0.75 5.01
CA THR A 308 -4.98 0.48 4.82
C THR A 308 -6.13 0.57 5.81
N TYR A 309 -6.84 -0.54 6.03
CA TYR A 309 -7.91 -0.60 7.03
C TYR A 309 -7.41 -0.17 8.41
N ARG A 310 -6.27 -0.71 8.86
CA ARG A 310 -5.66 -0.36 10.14
C ARG A 310 -5.13 1.08 10.19
N GLN A 311 -4.48 1.55 9.12
CA GLN A 311 -3.93 2.90 9.05
C GLN A 311 -4.99 4.00 9.13
N VAL A 312 -6.17 3.74 8.56
CA VAL A 312 -7.23 4.73 8.38
C VAL A 312 -8.28 4.66 9.49
N ASN A 313 -8.26 3.61 10.32
CA ASN A 313 -9.26 3.41 11.37
C ASN A 313 -9.07 4.40 12.53
N ASP A 314 -10.17 4.82 13.14
CA ASP A 314 -10.15 5.82 14.21
C ASP A 314 -9.57 5.24 15.52
N LYS A 315 -9.84 3.96 15.79
CA LYS A 315 -9.37 3.23 16.96
C LYS A 315 -8.22 2.29 16.60
N LYS A 316 -7.38 1.98 17.59
CA LYS A 316 -6.33 0.98 17.46
C LYS A 316 -6.93 -0.40 17.24
N VAL A 317 -6.66 -0.99 16.08
CA VAL A 317 -7.12 -2.34 15.70
C VAL A 317 -5.89 -3.20 15.43
N SER A 318 -5.88 -4.46 15.88
CA SER A 318 -4.80 -5.40 15.54
C SER A 318 -4.85 -5.80 14.06
N TYR A 319 -3.80 -6.40 13.53
CA TYR A 319 -3.81 -6.87 12.13
C TYR A 319 -4.82 -8.00 11.90
N SER A 320 -4.91 -8.94 12.86
CA SER A 320 -5.88 -10.03 12.85
C SER A 320 -7.30 -9.51 12.93
N GLU A 321 -7.57 -8.56 13.81
CA GLU A 321 -8.88 -7.95 13.94
C GLU A 321 -9.27 -7.14 12.69
N ALA A 322 -8.33 -6.39 12.11
CA ALA A 322 -8.57 -5.71 10.83
C ALA A 322 -8.93 -6.69 9.70
N ALA A 323 -8.24 -7.83 9.62
CA ALA A 323 -8.56 -8.88 8.66
C ALA A 323 -9.94 -9.49 8.94
N ARG A 324 -10.24 -9.80 10.22
CA ARG A 324 -11.54 -10.34 10.64
C ARG A 324 -12.69 -9.39 10.28
N LEU A 325 -12.55 -8.11 10.61
CA LEU A 325 -13.58 -7.10 10.31
C LEU A 325 -13.84 -6.97 8.80
N VAL A 326 -12.79 -7.06 7.98
CA VAL A 326 -12.96 -7.08 6.52
C VAL A 326 -13.68 -8.34 6.06
N ILE A 327 -13.33 -9.51 6.63
CA ILE A 327 -13.97 -10.78 6.27
C ILE A 327 -15.43 -10.82 6.71
N VAL A 328 -15.74 -10.32 7.90
CA VAL A 328 -17.13 -10.24 8.40
C VAL A 328 -17.99 -9.35 7.48
N ASN A 329 -17.44 -8.23 7.02
CA ASN A 329 -18.20 -7.29 6.19
C ASN A 329 -18.36 -7.76 4.72
N ASP A 330 -17.29 -8.26 4.09
CA ASP A 330 -17.25 -8.53 2.64
C ASP A 330 -16.80 -9.95 2.29
N GLY A 331 -16.62 -10.81 3.29
CA GLY A 331 -16.10 -12.18 3.11
C GLY A 331 -14.61 -12.20 2.71
N ILE A 332 -14.12 -13.40 2.45
CA ILE A 332 -12.73 -13.61 1.96
C ILE A 332 -12.50 -12.90 0.63
N LYS A 333 -13.53 -12.82 -0.23
CA LYS A 333 -13.46 -12.08 -1.50
C LYS A 333 -13.17 -10.60 -1.28
N GLY A 334 -13.67 -10.01 -0.19
CA GLY A 334 -13.36 -8.64 0.20
C GLY A 334 -11.89 -8.48 0.62
N LEU A 335 -11.37 -9.39 1.45
CA LEU A 335 -9.98 -9.35 1.87
C LEU A 335 -9.00 -9.45 0.70
N LEU A 336 -9.28 -10.30 -0.27
CA LEU A 336 -8.42 -10.52 -1.43
C LEU A 336 -8.66 -9.51 -2.57
N GLY A 337 -9.89 -9.00 -2.73
CA GLY A 337 -10.33 -8.28 -3.93
C GLY A 337 -10.56 -6.79 -3.77
N ARG A 338 -10.69 -6.24 -2.53
CA ARG A 338 -10.90 -4.80 -2.35
C ARG A 338 -9.83 -4.00 -3.08
N GLY A 339 -10.24 -3.09 -3.96
CA GLY A 339 -9.35 -2.19 -4.69
C GLY A 339 -8.38 -2.84 -5.70
N LEU A 340 -8.33 -4.18 -5.81
CA LEU A 340 -7.38 -4.88 -6.68
C LEU A 340 -7.54 -4.48 -8.16
N LYS A 341 -8.76 -4.45 -8.68
CA LYS A 341 -9.04 -4.04 -10.07
C LYS A 341 -8.56 -2.62 -10.35
N THR A 342 -8.83 -1.69 -9.43
CA THR A 342 -8.38 -0.30 -9.53
C THR A 342 -6.86 -0.19 -9.45
N ARG A 343 -6.22 -1.04 -8.65
CA ARG A 343 -4.77 -1.11 -8.54
C ARG A 343 -4.12 -1.59 -9.84
N ILE A 344 -4.63 -2.66 -10.42
CA ILE A 344 -4.17 -3.19 -11.71
C ILE A 344 -4.30 -2.11 -12.80
N LEU A 345 -5.44 -1.42 -12.85
CA LEU A 345 -5.65 -0.30 -13.77
C LEU A 345 -4.61 0.82 -13.54
N CYS A 346 -4.39 1.20 -12.29
CA CYS A 346 -3.42 2.25 -11.92
C CYS A 346 -2.00 1.85 -12.35
N ASN A 347 -1.59 0.61 -12.12
CA ASN A 347 -0.27 0.11 -12.50
C ASN A 347 -0.11 -0.02 -14.03
N GLY A 348 -1.16 -0.44 -14.73
CA GLY A 348 -1.18 -0.45 -16.21
C GLY A 348 -0.96 0.94 -16.80
N LEU A 349 -1.72 1.93 -16.32
CA LEU A 349 -1.55 3.33 -16.73
C LEU A 349 -0.18 3.88 -16.36
N GLN A 350 0.34 3.52 -15.20
CA GLN A 350 1.68 3.91 -14.76
C GLN A 350 2.76 3.37 -15.68
N GLY A 351 2.66 2.13 -16.13
CA GLY A 351 3.58 1.51 -17.09
C GLY A 351 3.52 2.19 -18.46
N LEU A 352 2.32 2.45 -18.97
CA LEU A 352 2.12 3.19 -20.24
C LEU A 352 2.72 4.60 -20.17
N MET A 353 2.45 5.33 -19.10
CA MET A 353 3.03 6.66 -18.88
C MET A 353 4.55 6.63 -18.85
N PHE A 354 5.15 5.63 -18.19
CA PHE A 354 6.60 5.48 -18.15
C PHE A 354 7.17 5.30 -19.56
N SER A 355 6.57 4.44 -20.38
CA SER A 355 7.02 4.18 -21.75
C SER A 355 6.94 5.43 -22.63
N VAL A 356 5.84 6.20 -22.52
CA VAL A 356 5.65 7.45 -23.27
C VAL A 356 6.66 8.52 -22.81
N LEU A 357 6.83 8.70 -21.51
CA LEU A 357 7.75 9.70 -20.95
C LEU A 357 9.21 9.35 -21.30
N TRP A 358 9.57 8.08 -21.21
CA TRP A 358 10.92 7.64 -21.59
C TRP A 358 11.24 7.96 -23.05
N LYS A 359 10.31 7.67 -23.97
CA LYS A 359 10.48 7.98 -25.40
C LYS A 359 10.60 9.49 -25.62
N LEU A 360 9.73 10.28 -24.97
CA LEU A 360 9.76 11.74 -25.05
C LEU A 360 11.10 12.31 -24.56
N PHE A 361 11.59 11.83 -23.41
CA PHE A 361 12.89 12.25 -22.87
C PHE A 361 14.05 11.88 -23.79
N LEU A 362 14.03 10.69 -24.38
CA LEU A 362 15.03 10.28 -25.36
C LEU A 362 15.03 11.16 -26.61
N ASP A 363 13.85 11.47 -27.14
CA ASP A 363 13.71 12.33 -28.32
C ASP A 363 14.20 13.77 -28.04
N LEU A 364 13.87 14.31 -26.86
CA LEU A 364 14.35 15.61 -26.42
C LEU A 364 15.86 15.63 -26.21
N TRP A 365 16.43 14.58 -25.62
CA TRP A 365 17.86 14.43 -25.42
C TRP A 365 18.60 14.36 -26.74
N ASN A 366 18.14 13.52 -27.67
CA ASN A 366 18.75 13.36 -29.00
C ASN A 366 18.70 14.66 -29.82
N LYS A 367 17.58 15.42 -29.73
CA LYS A 367 17.49 16.74 -30.36
C LYS A 367 18.50 17.73 -29.79
N LYS A 368 18.68 17.73 -28.46
CA LYS A 368 19.61 18.65 -27.80
C LYS A 368 21.07 18.29 -28.07
N THR A 369 21.40 17.00 -28.18
CA THR A 369 22.78 16.54 -28.47
C THR A 369 23.13 16.57 -29.97
N ALA A 370 22.13 16.58 -30.85
CA ALA A 370 22.36 16.75 -32.30
C ALA A 370 22.72 18.22 -32.69
N HIS A 371 22.54 19.14 -31.77
CA HIS A 371 22.92 20.57 -31.96
C HIS A 371 24.24 20.93 -31.23
N LEU A 372 24.92 19.94 -30.62
CA LEU A 372 26.27 20.07 -30.06
C LEU A 372 27.30 19.34 -30.92
#